data_c34a5306938e4c8e1723c71a2a959dc5
#
_entry.id   c34a5306938e4c8e1723c71a2a959dc5
#
_cell.length_a   1.000
_cell.length_b   1.000
_cell.length_c   1.000
_cell.angle_alpha   90.00
_cell.angle_beta   90.00
_cell.angle_gamma   90.00
#
_symmetry.space_group_name_H-M   'P 1'
#
loop_
_entity.id
_entity.type
_entity.pdbx_description
1 polymer ?
#
loop_
_entity_poly.entity_id
_entity_poly.type
_entity_poly.pdbx_seq_one_letter_code
_entity_poly.pdbx_strand_id
1 'polypeptide(L)'
;AKITGIAENAGAKVLLDTSGASLEAALKSEIKPELVKPNLTEINGLLGTSFTTDDVDELRAALASDARFSDIPWVVVSMGAAGSVGFHNGRAFRAKTPDIPAVNATGSGDSTIAGFAHAIAAGADDETVLRTANTCGKLNAMDPMTGHLVMDRWDEVYNGVVVTEL
;
A
#
# COMPACT_ATOMS: atom_id res chain seq x y z
N ALA A 1 0.79 16.73 -6.72
CA ALA A 1 -0.28 17.68 -7.05
C ALA A 1 -0.44 17.90 -8.56
N LYS A 2 0.57 18.41 -9.30
CA LYS A 2 0.41 18.69 -10.74
C LYS A 2 0.15 17.43 -11.57
N ILE A 3 0.89 16.34 -11.33
CA ILE A 3 0.73 15.06 -12.05
C ILE A 3 -0.65 14.45 -11.76
N THR A 4 -1.10 14.49 -10.52
CA THR A 4 -2.43 13.99 -10.12
C THR A 4 -3.53 14.71 -10.87
N GLY A 5 -3.48 16.06 -10.95
CA GLY A 5 -4.46 16.83 -11.69
C GLY A 5 -4.45 16.59 -13.22
N ILE A 6 -3.27 16.37 -13.82
CA ILE A 6 -3.18 16.01 -15.24
C ILE A 6 -3.83 14.64 -15.49
N ALA A 7 -3.54 13.66 -14.64
CA ALA A 7 -4.08 12.31 -14.76
C ALA A 7 -5.61 12.30 -14.58
N GLU A 8 -6.13 12.99 -13.58
CA GLU A 8 -7.57 13.11 -13.34
C GLU A 8 -8.29 13.75 -14.53
N ASN A 9 -7.75 14.85 -15.09
CA ASN A 9 -8.30 15.47 -16.29
C ASN A 9 -8.31 14.54 -17.52
N ALA A 10 -7.42 13.54 -17.53
CA ALA A 10 -7.37 12.51 -18.55
C ALA A 10 -8.23 11.28 -18.21
N GLY A 11 -8.98 11.29 -17.10
CA GLY A 11 -9.78 10.17 -16.62
C GLY A 11 -8.96 9.00 -16.06
N ALA A 12 -7.69 9.23 -15.69
CA ALA A 12 -6.81 8.20 -15.14
C ALA A 12 -6.76 8.29 -13.61
N LYS A 13 -6.81 7.14 -12.94
CA LYS A 13 -6.56 7.01 -11.50
C LYS A 13 -5.07 7.07 -11.19
N VAL A 14 -4.70 7.74 -10.11
CA VAL A 14 -3.31 7.85 -9.66
C VAL A 14 -3.09 7.03 -8.41
N LEU A 15 -2.20 6.04 -8.47
CA LEU A 15 -1.69 5.33 -7.32
C LEU A 15 -0.31 5.90 -7.01
N LEU A 16 -0.15 6.46 -5.82
CA LEU A 16 1.02 7.24 -5.45
C LEU A 16 1.90 6.51 -4.44
N ASP A 17 3.13 6.19 -4.84
CA ASP A 17 4.23 5.77 -3.97
C ASP A 17 5.30 6.85 -3.99
N THR A 18 5.44 7.59 -2.91
CA THR A 18 6.40 8.69 -2.77
C THR A 18 6.60 9.01 -1.28
N SER A 19 7.64 9.75 -0.96
CA SER A 19 8.04 10.03 0.41
C SER A 19 8.31 11.51 0.68
N GLY A 20 8.49 11.85 1.95
CA GLY A 20 8.93 13.17 2.41
C GLY A 20 8.05 14.32 1.91
N ALA A 21 8.68 15.38 1.45
CA ALA A 21 7.98 16.59 1.00
C ALA A 21 7.01 16.36 -0.18
N SER A 22 7.29 15.36 -1.03
CA SER A 22 6.42 15.01 -2.16
C SER A 22 5.13 14.34 -1.70
N LEU A 23 5.21 13.45 -0.71
CA LEU A 23 4.04 12.84 -0.07
C LEU A 23 3.22 13.92 0.64
N GLU A 24 3.85 14.75 1.44
CA GLU A 24 3.17 15.83 2.17
C GLU A 24 2.45 16.80 1.21
N ALA A 25 3.08 17.17 0.11
CA ALA A 25 2.48 18.02 -0.92
C ALA A 25 1.28 17.36 -1.62
N ALA A 26 1.34 16.05 -1.86
CA ALA A 26 0.22 15.30 -2.42
C ALA A 26 -0.96 15.22 -1.45
N LEU A 27 -0.68 14.96 -0.17
CA LEU A 27 -1.70 14.89 0.88
C LEU A 27 -2.40 16.24 1.14
N LYS A 28 -1.70 17.38 0.94
CA LYS A 28 -2.26 18.74 1.05
C LYS A 28 -2.97 19.23 -0.23
N SER A 29 -2.88 18.48 -1.34
CA SER A 29 -3.51 18.85 -2.60
C SER A 29 -5.03 18.75 -2.51
N GLU A 30 -5.76 19.65 -3.20
CA GLU A 30 -7.21 19.54 -3.38
C GLU A 30 -7.57 18.30 -4.21
N ILE A 31 -6.75 17.99 -5.22
CA ILE A 31 -6.92 16.79 -6.04
C ILE A 31 -6.16 15.63 -5.38
N LYS A 32 -6.91 14.65 -4.90
CA LYS A 32 -6.36 13.49 -4.19
C LYS A 32 -6.05 12.33 -5.16
N PRO A 33 -5.01 11.56 -4.88
CA PRO A 33 -4.80 10.30 -5.60
C PRO A 33 -5.86 9.25 -5.20
N GLU A 34 -6.07 8.26 -6.04
CA GLU A 34 -6.90 7.07 -5.74
C GLU A 34 -6.31 6.25 -4.59
N LEU A 35 -4.98 6.16 -4.55
CA LEU A 35 -4.26 5.42 -3.53
C LEU A 35 -2.97 6.13 -3.15
N VAL A 36 -2.66 6.14 -1.85
CA VAL A 36 -1.30 6.45 -1.33
C VAL A 36 -0.76 5.24 -0.57
N LYS A 37 0.53 4.93 -0.77
CA LYS A 37 1.19 3.80 -0.11
C LYS A 37 2.49 4.21 0.59
N PRO A 38 2.46 4.99 1.66
CA PRO A 38 3.63 5.18 2.50
C PRO A 38 4.03 3.88 3.22
N ASN A 39 5.29 3.79 3.62
CA ASN A 39 5.71 2.79 4.59
C ASN A 39 5.57 3.33 6.03
N LEU A 40 5.72 2.44 7.02
CA LEU A 40 5.54 2.79 8.42
C LEU A 40 6.52 3.87 8.91
N THR A 41 7.76 3.88 8.40
CA THR A 41 8.74 4.93 8.74
C THR A 41 8.33 6.28 8.19
N GLU A 42 7.80 6.32 6.97
CA GLU A 42 7.30 7.56 6.33
C GLU A 42 6.08 8.11 7.05
N ILE A 43 5.14 7.24 7.45
CA ILE A 43 3.98 7.64 8.27
C ILE A 43 4.43 8.19 9.62
N ASN A 44 5.33 7.51 10.30
CA ASN A 44 5.87 7.99 11.58
C ASN A 44 6.52 9.36 11.44
N GLY A 45 7.32 9.57 10.40
CA GLY A 45 7.92 10.88 10.11
C GLY A 45 6.88 11.96 9.80
N LEU A 46 5.83 11.63 9.06
CA LEU A 46 4.76 12.55 8.67
C LEU A 46 3.86 12.97 9.86
N LEU A 47 3.57 12.04 10.77
CA LEU A 47 2.68 12.23 11.92
C LEU A 47 3.44 12.63 13.20
N GLY A 48 4.76 12.52 13.21
CA GLY A 48 5.58 12.74 14.43
C GLY A 48 5.38 11.65 15.48
N THR A 49 5.15 10.40 15.03
CA THR A 49 4.88 9.23 15.87
C THR A 49 6.02 8.20 15.79
N SER A 50 5.88 7.10 16.53
CA SER A 50 6.84 5.99 16.54
C SER A 50 6.11 4.63 16.54
N PHE A 51 5.03 4.53 15.76
CA PHE A 51 4.27 3.28 15.64
C PHE A 51 5.15 2.13 15.17
N THR A 52 4.90 0.95 15.72
CA THR A 52 5.46 -0.33 15.32
C THR A 52 4.45 -1.10 14.46
N THR A 53 4.81 -2.31 14.04
CA THR A 53 3.90 -3.18 13.26
C THR A 53 2.72 -3.71 14.08
N ASP A 54 2.75 -3.55 15.39
CA ASP A 54 1.72 -4.03 16.34
C ASP A 54 0.73 -2.92 16.73
N ASP A 55 1.10 -1.63 16.54
CA ASP A 55 0.28 -0.46 16.93
C ASP A 55 -0.76 -0.12 15.84
N VAL A 56 -1.52 -1.13 15.39
CA VAL A 56 -2.43 -0.98 14.23
C VAL A 56 -3.66 -0.14 14.57
N ASP A 57 -4.20 -0.28 15.78
CA ASP A 57 -5.36 0.49 16.22
C ASP A 57 -5.01 1.97 16.41
N GLU A 58 -3.84 2.27 16.97
CA GLU A 58 -3.32 3.62 17.12
C GLU A 58 -3.04 4.27 15.76
N LEU A 59 -2.45 3.52 14.83
CA LEU A 59 -2.24 3.96 13.45
C LEU A 59 -3.58 4.29 12.77
N ARG A 60 -4.58 3.41 12.92
CA ARG A 60 -5.93 3.63 12.40
C ARG A 60 -6.54 4.92 12.95
N ALA A 61 -6.48 5.12 14.26
CA ALA A 61 -7.01 6.30 14.92
C ALA A 61 -6.29 7.58 14.45
N ALA A 62 -4.96 7.54 14.32
CA ALA A 62 -4.16 8.66 13.85
C ALA A 62 -4.50 9.05 12.41
N LEU A 63 -4.61 8.08 11.49
CA LEU A 63 -4.97 8.34 10.09
C LEU A 63 -6.41 8.86 9.95
N ALA A 64 -7.36 8.30 10.71
CA ALA A 64 -8.75 8.74 10.70
C ALA A 64 -8.95 10.16 11.24
N SER A 65 -8.08 10.61 12.17
CA SER A 65 -8.13 11.96 12.74
C SER A 65 -7.41 13.03 11.91
N ASP A 66 -6.60 12.63 10.93
CA ASP A 66 -5.81 13.54 10.11
C ASP A 66 -6.54 13.86 8.80
N ALA A 67 -7.05 15.09 8.69
CA ALA A 67 -7.81 15.55 7.52
C ALA A 67 -7.04 15.44 6.20
N ARG A 68 -5.72 15.27 6.20
CA ARG A 68 -4.94 15.06 4.98
C ARG A 68 -5.31 13.78 4.25
N PHE A 69 -5.84 12.77 4.96
CA PHE A 69 -6.21 11.47 4.43
C PHE A 69 -7.71 11.30 4.12
N SER A 70 -8.57 12.25 4.53
CA SER A 70 -10.04 12.07 4.53
C SER A 70 -10.64 11.76 3.15
N ASP A 71 -10.10 12.34 2.08
CA ASP A 71 -10.65 12.24 0.73
C ASP A 71 -9.83 11.31 -0.19
N ILE A 72 -8.97 10.46 0.40
CA ILE A 72 -8.18 9.48 -0.34
C ILE A 72 -8.90 8.14 -0.24
N PRO A 73 -9.36 7.55 -1.37
CA PRO A 73 -10.09 6.28 -1.34
C PRO A 73 -9.31 5.15 -0.68
N TRP A 74 -8.04 4.99 -1.04
CA TRP A 74 -7.15 3.98 -0.46
C TRP A 74 -5.95 4.61 0.25
N VAL A 75 -5.82 4.36 1.54
CA VAL A 75 -4.58 4.63 2.30
C VAL A 75 -3.99 3.30 2.73
N VAL A 76 -2.80 2.97 2.26
CA VAL A 76 -2.12 1.71 2.57
C VAL A 76 -0.79 2.00 3.24
N VAL A 77 -0.57 1.44 4.42
CA VAL A 77 0.73 1.54 5.12
C VAL A 77 1.46 0.22 5.01
N SER A 78 2.57 0.20 4.27
CA SER A 78 3.40 -0.99 4.13
C SER A 78 4.35 -1.14 5.33
N MET A 79 4.54 -2.39 5.78
CA MET A 79 5.26 -2.76 6.99
C MET A 79 6.34 -3.83 6.72
N GLY A 80 6.91 -3.80 5.51
CA GLY A 80 7.94 -4.75 5.08
C GLY A 80 7.46 -6.21 5.15
N ALA A 81 8.23 -7.07 5.82
CA ALA A 81 7.90 -8.48 5.97
C ALA A 81 6.59 -8.72 6.74
N ALA A 82 6.14 -7.76 7.55
CA ALA A 82 4.87 -7.84 8.27
C ALA A 82 3.64 -7.58 7.39
N GLY A 83 3.81 -7.30 6.09
CA GLY A 83 2.72 -7.04 5.14
C GLY A 83 2.27 -5.59 5.13
N SER A 84 0.96 -5.33 5.24
CA SER A 84 0.42 -3.97 5.20
C SER A 84 -0.88 -3.82 6.00
N VAL A 85 -1.24 -2.58 6.28
CA VAL A 85 -2.59 -2.19 6.73
C VAL A 85 -3.19 -1.30 5.64
N GLY A 86 -4.41 -1.62 5.21
CA GLY A 86 -5.15 -0.88 4.20
C GLY A 86 -6.42 -0.27 4.79
N PHE A 87 -6.72 0.96 4.39
CA PHE A 87 -7.94 1.68 4.75
C PHE A 87 -8.69 2.03 3.47
N HIS A 88 -9.97 1.64 3.38
CA HIS A 88 -10.82 1.91 2.24
C HIS A 88 -12.27 2.07 2.68
N ASN A 89 -12.93 3.16 2.27
CA ASN A 89 -14.34 3.43 2.56
C ASN A 89 -14.72 3.26 4.04
N GLY A 90 -13.88 3.74 4.96
CA GLY A 90 -14.09 3.66 6.41
C GLY A 90 -13.81 2.28 7.03
N ARG A 91 -13.48 1.27 6.22
CA ARG A 91 -13.05 -0.06 6.66
C ARG A 91 -11.52 -0.11 6.79
N ALA A 92 -11.05 -0.95 7.67
CA ALA A 92 -9.62 -1.18 7.86
C ALA A 92 -9.30 -2.68 7.77
N PHE A 93 -8.17 -3.01 7.16
CA PHE A 93 -7.76 -4.38 6.91
C PHE A 93 -6.28 -4.56 7.25
N ARG A 94 -5.96 -5.69 7.84
CA ARG A 94 -4.59 -6.16 7.99
C ARG A 94 -4.30 -7.24 6.96
N ALA A 95 -3.29 -7.04 6.11
CA ALA A 95 -2.77 -8.07 5.23
C ALA A 95 -1.41 -8.56 5.75
N LYS A 96 -1.32 -9.86 6.10
CA LYS A 96 -0.07 -10.51 6.53
C LYS A 96 0.44 -11.41 5.41
N THR A 97 1.73 -11.27 5.07
CA THR A 97 2.39 -12.14 4.08
C THR A 97 2.91 -13.42 4.73
N PRO A 98 3.01 -14.54 3.97
CA PRO A 98 3.60 -15.77 4.49
C PRO A 98 5.08 -15.55 4.87
N ASP A 99 5.52 -16.30 5.89
CA ASP A 99 6.92 -16.28 6.35
C ASP A 99 7.81 -17.07 5.39
N ILE A 100 8.12 -16.46 4.25
CA ILE A 100 9.05 -16.98 3.26
C ILE A 100 10.24 -16.04 3.22
N PRO A 101 11.49 -16.55 3.31
CA PRO A 101 12.69 -15.71 3.30
C PRO A 101 12.74 -14.77 2.09
N ALA A 102 13.04 -13.50 2.33
CA ALA A 102 13.32 -12.54 1.27
C ALA A 102 14.79 -12.69 0.82
N VAL A 103 14.99 -12.57 -0.50
CA VAL A 103 16.32 -12.56 -1.14
C VAL A 103 16.74 -11.11 -1.41
N ASN A 104 15.83 -10.32 -2.00
CA ASN A 104 16.05 -8.89 -2.30
C ASN A 104 14.75 -8.12 -2.19
N ALA A 105 14.62 -7.27 -1.19
CA ALA A 105 13.42 -6.46 -0.98
C ALA A 105 13.33 -5.21 -1.89
N THR A 106 14.38 -4.91 -2.66
CA THR A 106 14.38 -3.75 -3.57
C THR A 106 13.33 -3.94 -4.67
N GLY A 107 12.47 -2.94 -4.88
CA GLY A 107 11.38 -3.01 -5.85
C GLY A 107 10.10 -3.67 -5.34
N SER A 108 10.08 -4.19 -4.10
CA SER A 108 8.84 -4.77 -3.55
C SER A 108 7.73 -3.73 -3.37
N GLY A 109 8.08 -2.47 -3.07
CA GLY A 109 7.14 -1.36 -3.05
C GLY A 109 6.47 -1.13 -4.40
N ASP A 110 7.27 -1.06 -5.47
CA ASP A 110 6.80 -0.86 -6.85
C ASP A 110 5.94 -2.04 -7.30
N SER A 111 6.36 -3.27 -6.99
CA SER A 111 5.60 -4.49 -7.30
C SER A 111 4.26 -4.52 -6.54
N THR A 112 4.24 -4.05 -5.30
CA THR A 112 3.01 -3.92 -4.51
C THR A 112 2.06 -2.90 -5.16
N ILE A 113 2.54 -1.74 -5.59
CA ILE A 113 1.73 -0.74 -6.32
C ILE A 113 1.19 -1.32 -7.64
N ALA A 114 1.99 -2.08 -8.38
CA ALA A 114 1.53 -2.75 -9.60
C ALA A 114 0.39 -3.74 -9.30
N GLY A 115 0.48 -4.49 -8.22
CA GLY A 115 -0.59 -5.38 -7.75
C GLY A 115 -1.86 -4.63 -7.38
N PHE A 116 -1.77 -3.50 -6.67
CA PHE A 116 -2.91 -2.61 -6.41
C PHE A 116 -3.54 -2.12 -7.71
N ALA A 117 -2.72 -1.59 -8.63
CA ALA A 117 -3.20 -1.08 -9.91
C ALA A 117 -3.98 -2.14 -10.70
N HIS A 118 -3.44 -3.36 -10.78
CA HIS A 118 -4.08 -4.49 -11.44
C HIS A 118 -5.43 -4.84 -10.82
N ALA A 119 -5.48 -5.04 -9.51
CA ALA A 119 -6.69 -5.50 -8.83
C ALA A 119 -7.78 -4.41 -8.77
N ILE A 120 -7.41 -3.14 -8.54
CA ILE A 120 -8.34 -2.01 -8.56
C ILE A 120 -8.92 -1.82 -9.97
N ALA A 121 -8.09 -1.90 -11.03
CA ALA A 121 -8.56 -1.79 -12.40
C ALA A 121 -9.50 -2.93 -12.80
N ALA A 122 -9.33 -4.12 -12.23
CA ALA A 122 -10.21 -5.26 -12.41
C ALA A 122 -11.53 -5.16 -11.61
N GLY A 123 -11.69 -4.16 -10.74
CA GLY A 123 -12.87 -4.00 -9.88
C GLY A 123 -12.97 -5.07 -8.79
N ALA A 124 -11.85 -5.59 -8.33
CA ALA A 124 -11.80 -6.59 -7.28
C ALA A 124 -12.28 -6.03 -5.93
N ASP A 125 -12.73 -6.90 -5.03
CA ASP A 125 -13.07 -6.53 -3.65
C ASP A 125 -11.82 -6.19 -2.83
N ASP A 126 -12.01 -5.55 -1.66
CA ASP A 126 -10.94 -5.04 -0.80
C ASP A 126 -9.95 -6.13 -0.37
N GLU A 127 -10.45 -7.32 -0.05
CA GLU A 127 -9.61 -8.46 0.33
C GLU A 127 -8.72 -8.91 -0.83
N THR A 128 -9.31 -9.07 -2.01
CA THR A 128 -8.59 -9.46 -3.24
C THR A 128 -7.57 -8.39 -3.64
N VAL A 129 -7.91 -7.10 -3.54
CA VAL A 129 -6.99 -5.99 -3.80
C VAL A 129 -5.76 -6.08 -2.90
N LEU A 130 -5.96 -6.19 -1.59
CA LEU A 130 -4.86 -6.27 -0.62
C LEU A 130 -4.05 -7.56 -0.78
N ARG A 131 -4.71 -8.70 -0.99
CA ARG A 131 -4.06 -10.00 -1.20
C ARG A 131 -3.17 -9.96 -2.43
N THR A 132 -3.69 -9.51 -3.57
CA THR A 132 -2.93 -9.41 -4.83
C THR A 132 -1.71 -8.51 -4.68
N ALA A 133 -1.88 -7.32 -4.12
CA ALA A 133 -0.80 -6.36 -3.95
C ALA A 133 0.32 -6.89 -3.03
N ASN A 134 -0.03 -7.48 -1.88
CA ASN A 134 0.95 -8.05 -0.97
C ASN A 134 1.64 -9.29 -1.58
N THR A 135 0.94 -10.06 -2.39
CA THR A 135 1.52 -11.18 -3.15
C THR A 135 2.59 -10.68 -4.12
N CYS A 136 2.29 -9.65 -4.92
CA CYS A 136 3.27 -9.08 -5.85
C CYS A 136 4.53 -8.59 -5.13
N GLY A 137 4.37 -7.84 -4.04
CA GLY A 137 5.51 -7.37 -3.24
C GLY A 137 6.34 -8.51 -2.65
N LYS A 138 5.69 -9.59 -2.18
CA LYS A 138 6.37 -10.76 -1.63
C LYS A 138 7.10 -11.55 -2.71
N LEU A 139 6.48 -11.79 -3.88
CA LEU A 139 7.11 -12.49 -5.01
C LEU A 139 8.34 -11.75 -5.52
N ASN A 140 8.31 -10.40 -5.58
CA ASN A 140 9.51 -9.64 -5.89
C ASN A 140 10.60 -9.84 -4.84
N ALA A 141 10.25 -9.81 -3.55
CA ALA A 141 11.24 -9.98 -2.47
C ALA A 141 11.92 -11.36 -2.48
N MET A 142 11.33 -12.36 -3.10
CA MET A 142 11.87 -13.71 -3.22
C MET A 142 12.86 -13.87 -4.40
N ASP A 143 12.95 -12.89 -5.29
CA ASP A 143 13.85 -12.90 -6.44
C ASP A 143 15.08 -12.01 -6.20
N PRO A 144 16.27 -12.39 -6.66
CA PRO A 144 17.43 -11.51 -6.64
C PRO A 144 17.30 -10.30 -7.59
N MET A 145 16.46 -10.39 -8.63
CA MET A 145 16.21 -9.32 -9.59
C MET A 145 15.11 -8.37 -9.10
N THR A 146 15.42 -7.08 -9.05
CA THR A 146 14.44 -6.04 -8.74
C THR A 146 13.35 -5.94 -9.81
N GLY A 147 12.09 -5.87 -9.40
CA GLY A 147 10.94 -5.75 -10.30
C GLY A 147 10.55 -7.05 -11.01
N HIS A 148 11.15 -8.17 -10.64
CA HIS A 148 10.80 -9.49 -11.15
C HIS A 148 9.94 -10.26 -10.13
N LEU A 149 8.90 -10.95 -10.60
CA LEU A 149 8.02 -11.77 -9.77
C LEU A 149 8.27 -13.25 -10.04
N VAL A 150 8.50 -14.03 -8.98
CA VAL A 150 8.65 -15.51 -9.06
C VAL A 150 7.27 -16.13 -9.29
N MET A 151 6.77 -16.07 -10.53
CA MET A 151 5.39 -16.39 -10.88
C MET A 151 4.98 -17.85 -10.64
N ASP A 152 5.89 -18.80 -10.73
CA ASP A 152 5.66 -20.23 -10.39
C ASP A 152 5.33 -20.44 -8.91
N ARG A 153 5.57 -19.47 -8.06
CA ARG A 153 5.17 -19.49 -6.66
C ARG A 153 3.94 -18.60 -6.35
N TRP A 154 3.23 -18.15 -7.38
CA TRP A 154 2.07 -17.28 -7.20
C TRP A 154 1.03 -17.90 -6.27
N ASP A 155 0.57 -19.12 -6.55
CA ASP A 155 -0.50 -19.76 -5.78
C ASP A 155 -0.09 -19.98 -4.31
N GLU A 156 1.16 -20.35 -4.07
CA GLU A 156 1.69 -20.52 -2.72
C GLU A 156 1.62 -19.21 -1.92
N VAL A 157 2.13 -18.13 -2.51
CA VAL A 157 2.19 -16.83 -1.82
C VAL A 157 0.79 -16.24 -1.70
N TYR A 158 -0.01 -16.27 -2.77
CA TYR A 158 -1.37 -15.71 -2.80
C TYR A 158 -2.28 -16.37 -1.74
N ASN A 159 -2.26 -17.69 -1.66
CA ASN A 159 -3.03 -18.44 -0.66
C ASN A 159 -2.46 -18.29 0.76
N GLY A 160 -1.17 -17.97 0.89
CA GLY A 160 -0.51 -17.69 2.15
C GLY A 160 -0.72 -16.26 2.68
N VAL A 161 -1.18 -15.32 1.84
CA VAL A 161 -1.54 -13.97 2.32
C VAL A 161 -2.87 -14.03 3.06
N VAL A 162 -2.85 -13.65 4.32
CA VAL A 162 -4.05 -13.58 5.18
C VAL A 162 -4.51 -12.13 5.29
N VAL A 163 -5.72 -11.84 4.82
CA VAL A 163 -6.36 -10.53 4.97
C VAL A 163 -7.45 -10.64 6.02
N THR A 164 -7.44 -9.75 7.01
CA THR A 164 -8.40 -9.69 8.10
C THR A 164 -8.94 -8.27 8.21
N GLU A 165 -10.25 -8.11 8.25
CA GLU A 165 -10.89 -6.83 8.61
C GLU A 165 -10.73 -6.56 10.11
N LEU A 166 -10.47 -5.30 10.49
CA LEU A 166 -10.13 -4.83 11.83
C LEU A 166 -11.30 -4.13 12.52
#